data_2356525e6ed1fe4daddfe134eabfc5f4
#
_entry.id   2356525e6ed1fe4daddfe134eabfc5f4
#
_cell.length_a   1.000
_cell.length_b   1.000
_cell.length_c   1.000
_cell.angle_alpha   90.00
_cell.angle_beta   90.00
_cell.angle_gamma   90.00
#
_symmetry.space_group_name_H-M   'P 1'
#
loop_
_entity.id
_entity.type
_entity.pdbx_description
1 polymer ?
#
loop_
_entity_poly.entity_id
_entity_poly.type
_entity_poly.pdbx_seq_one_letter_code
_entity_poly.pdbx_strand_id
1 'polypeptide(L)'
;GHGYGSICLQAGERRDPKFVNFIAECLRDIHKLSVSPQLPEGLGVTISLGDQTKETYELWAEASGNRKNLRYLSRFETSNPKLFELLHSAPGNHEKNLARRFQCFKYLRECGYQLGTGVMIGIPGQTLEDLCRDIRLFQSLDVDMIGMGPYLKSEGADLKELGQMAPKPLMQLALNCLYALSRGM
;
A
#
# COMPACT_ATOMS: atom_id res chain seq x y z
N GLY A 1 9.63 5.70 -27.35
CA GLY A 1 9.33 5.72 -25.91
C GLY A 1 10.36 4.92 -25.12
N HIS A 2 10.42 5.14 -23.81
CA HIS A 2 11.40 4.50 -22.92
C HIS A 2 11.01 3.07 -22.49
N GLY A 3 9.95 2.46 -23.05
CA GLY A 3 9.53 1.09 -22.79
C GLY A 3 8.85 0.84 -21.43
N TYR A 4 8.37 1.88 -20.75
CA TYR A 4 7.62 1.72 -19.50
C TYR A 4 6.23 1.12 -19.78
N GLY A 5 5.88 0.04 -19.08
CA GLY A 5 4.57 -0.62 -19.16
C GLY A 5 3.59 -0.23 -18.05
N SER A 6 4.05 0.54 -17.05
CA SER A 6 3.20 0.95 -15.92
C SER A 6 3.70 2.23 -15.26
N ILE A 7 2.80 2.89 -14.53
CA ILE A 7 3.07 4.08 -13.73
C ILE A 7 2.51 3.91 -12.31
N CYS A 8 3.02 4.70 -11.37
CA CYS A 8 2.48 4.80 -10.01
C CYS A 8 1.94 6.21 -9.76
N LEU A 9 0.70 6.32 -9.31
CA LEU A 9 0.08 7.54 -8.81
C LEU A 9 0.13 7.54 -7.30
N GLN A 10 0.87 8.47 -6.72
CA GLN A 10 1.03 8.61 -5.28
C GLN A 10 0.79 10.05 -4.85
N ALA A 11 0.03 10.24 -3.78
CA ALA A 11 -0.21 11.52 -3.12
C ALA A 11 -0.57 11.30 -1.65
N GLY A 12 -0.76 12.39 -0.91
CA GLY A 12 -1.35 12.34 0.42
C GLY A 12 -2.80 11.83 0.38
N GLU A 13 -3.23 11.24 1.48
CA GLU A 13 -4.59 10.72 1.61
C GLU A 13 -5.60 11.87 1.66
N ARG A 14 -6.50 11.89 0.68
CA ARG A 14 -7.62 12.83 0.58
C ARG A 14 -8.87 12.10 0.11
N ARG A 15 -10.05 12.53 0.61
CA ARG A 15 -11.34 11.90 0.33
C ARG A 15 -12.41 12.88 -0.14
N ASP A 16 -12.02 14.14 -0.30
CA ASP A 16 -12.96 15.15 -0.79
C ASP A 16 -13.36 14.88 -2.25
N PRO A 17 -14.60 15.15 -2.64
CA PRO A 17 -15.12 14.82 -3.97
C PRO A 17 -14.32 15.47 -5.10
N LYS A 18 -13.74 16.66 -4.88
CA LYS A 18 -12.93 17.35 -5.88
C LYS A 18 -11.67 16.54 -6.20
N PHE A 19 -10.97 16.05 -5.17
CA PHE A 19 -9.79 15.21 -5.34
C PHE A 19 -10.14 13.87 -5.97
N VAL A 20 -11.21 13.21 -5.51
CA VAL A 20 -11.64 11.90 -6.04
C VAL A 20 -11.95 11.99 -7.53
N ASN A 21 -12.71 13.01 -7.96
CA ASN A 21 -13.03 13.24 -9.37
C ASN A 21 -11.80 13.59 -10.20
N PHE A 22 -10.91 14.42 -9.68
CA PHE A 22 -9.64 14.77 -10.35
C PHE A 22 -8.79 13.52 -10.63
N ILE A 23 -8.66 12.61 -9.66
CA ILE A 23 -7.93 11.34 -9.89
C ILE A 23 -8.62 10.48 -10.95
N ALA A 24 -9.96 10.41 -10.95
CA ALA A 24 -10.69 9.67 -11.97
C ALA A 24 -10.48 10.27 -13.38
N GLU A 25 -10.42 11.58 -13.52
CA GLU A 25 -10.07 12.24 -14.79
C GLU A 25 -8.65 11.92 -15.21
N CYS A 26 -7.67 12.03 -14.31
CA CYS A 26 -6.29 11.64 -14.59
C CYS A 26 -6.18 10.19 -15.07
N LEU A 27 -6.90 9.25 -14.46
CA LEU A 27 -6.89 7.84 -14.86
C LEU A 27 -7.43 7.65 -16.28
N ARG A 28 -8.53 8.33 -16.63
CA ARG A 28 -9.09 8.30 -18.01
C ARG A 28 -8.11 8.86 -19.03
N ASP A 29 -7.45 9.97 -18.71
CA ASP A 29 -6.48 10.58 -19.59
C ASP A 29 -5.24 9.70 -19.77
N ILE A 30 -4.72 9.10 -18.70
CA ILE A 30 -3.61 8.15 -18.75
C ILE A 30 -3.97 6.99 -19.67
N HIS A 31 -5.14 6.38 -19.50
CA HIS A 31 -5.59 5.31 -20.36
C HIS A 31 -5.65 5.76 -21.82
N LYS A 32 -6.40 6.81 -22.10
CA LYS A 32 -6.58 7.36 -23.45
C LYS A 32 -5.27 7.68 -24.16
N LEU A 33 -4.30 8.28 -23.45
CA LEU A 33 -3.03 8.71 -24.02
C LEU A 33 -2.01 7.57 -24.15
N SER A 34 -2.19 6.47 -23.42
CA SER A 34 -1.23 5.37 -23.39
C SER A 34 -1.59 4.21 -24.32
N VAL A 35 -2.82 4.12 -24.78
CA VAL A 35 -3.25 3.08 -25.73
C VAL A 35 -2.50 3.28 -27.05
N SER A 36 -1.85 2.19 -27.51
CA SER A 36 -1.06 2.20 -28.74
C SER A 36 -0.97 0.77 -29.30
N PRO A 37 -0.50 0.56 -30.54
CA PRO A 37 -0.29 -0.79 -31.08
C PRO A 37 0.65 -1.65 -30.25
N GLN A 38 1.63 -1.06 -29.56
CA GLN A 38 2.56 -1.75 -28.68
C GLN A 38 2.00 -1.96 -27.27
N LEU A 39 0.96 -1.22 -26.91
CA LEU A 39 0.32 -1.25 -25.60
C LEU A 39 -1.21 -1.12 -25.76
N PRO A 40 -1.88 -2.14 -26.32
CA PRO A 40 -3.28 -2.04 -26.70
C PRO A 40 -4.24 -1.82 -25.54
N GLU A 41 -3.86 -2.24 -24.34
CA GLU A 41 -4.64 -2.06 -23.12
C GLU A 41 -4.25 -0.80 -22.33
N GLY A 42 -3.33 0.02 -22.86
CA GLY A 42 -2.78 1.17 -22.15
C GLY A 42 -1.85 0.80 -20.99
N LEU A 43 -1.31 1.80 -20.34
CA LEU A 43 -0.39 1.62 -19.19
C LEU A 43 -1.10 0.94 -18.01
N GLY A 44 -0.40 0.03 -17.36
CA GLY A 44 -0.79 -0.43 -16.03
C GLY A 44 -0.66 0.70 -15.00
N VAL A 45 -1.59 0.79 -14.06
CA VAL A 45 -1.57 1.83 -13.03
C VAL A 45 -1.53 1.23 -11.64
N THR A 46 -0.58 1.70 -10.84
CA THR A 46 -0.56 1.45 -9.40
C THR A 46 -1.02 2.72 -8.69
N ILE A 47 -2.07 2.63 -7.90
CA ILE A 47 -2.61 3.75 -7.12
C ILE A 47 -2.18 3.61 -5.67
N SER A 48 -1.68 4.68 -5.06
CA SER A 48 -1.28 4.74 -3.65
C SER A 48 -1.73 6.08 -3.03
N LEU A 49 -3.03 6.16 -2.71
CA LEU A 49 -3.73 7.39 -2.30
C LEU A 49 -4.45 7.23 -0.95
N GLY A 50 -3.98 6.30 -0.10
CA GLY A 50 -4.53 6.05 1.23
C GLY A 50 -5.83 5.24 1.23
N ASP A 51 -6.54 5.24 2.36
CA ASP A 51 -7.79 4.51 2.52
C ASP A 51 -8.96 5.29 1.94
N GLN A 52 -9.76 4.65 1.09
CA GLN A 52 -10.89 5.25 0.42
C GLN A 52 -12.20 4.48 0.73
N THR A 53 -13.32 4.98 0.23
CA THR A 53 -14.59 4.25 0.25
C THR A 53 -14.66 3.24 -0.90
N LYS A 54 -15.57 2.27 -0.81
CA LYS A 54 -15.78 1.29 -1.88
C LYS A 54 -16.17 1.98 -3.19
N GLU A 55 -17.05 2.96 -3.12
CA GLU A 55 -17.52 3.73 -4.28
C GLU A 55 -16.38 4.49 -4.97
N THR A 56 -15.42 5.00 -4.19
CA THR A 56 -14.22 5.65 -4.75
C THR A 56 -13.34 4.62 -5.48
N TYR A 57 -13.14 3.43 -4.90
CA TYR A 57 -12.39 2.37 -5.57
C TYR A 57 -13.08 1.90 -6.85
N GLU A 58 -14.40 1.75 -6.87
CA GLU A 58 -15.17 1.39 -8.06
C GLU A 58 -15.02 2.46 -9.16
N LEU A 59 -15.19 3.73 -8.81
CA LEU A 59 -15.02 4.85 -9.73
C LEU A 59 -13.62 4.87 -10.38
N TRP A 60 -12.57 4.69 -9.58
CA TRP A 60 -11.21 4.70 -10.09
C TRP A 60 -10.89 3.44 -10.91
N ALA A 61 -11.45 2.28 -10.55
CA ALA A 61 -11.32 1.06 -11.34
C ALA A 61 -11.96 1.20 -12.71
N GLU A 62 -13.14 1.80 -12.80
CA GLU A 62 -13.78 2.10 -14.08
C GLU A 62 -12.99 3.14 -14.90
N ALA A 63 -12.53 4.20 -14.25
CA ALA A 63 -11.77 5.27 -14.89
C ALA A 63 -10.43 4.81 -15.45
N SER A 64 -9.80 3.77 -14.87
CA SER A 64 -8.50 3.26 -15.30
C SER A 64 -8.48 2.64 -16.68
N GLY A 65 -9.62 2.13 -17.17
CA GLY A 65 -9.75 1.46 -18.47
C GLY A 65 -8.96 0.15 -18.63
N ASN A 66 -7.99 -0.12 -17.77
CA ASN A 66 -7.13 -1.32 -17.81
C ASN A 66 -7.20 -2.09 -16.48
N ARG A 67 -8.26 -2.84 -16.27
CA ARG A 67 -8.48 -3.60 -15.03
C ARG A 67 -7.47 -4.73 -14.82
N LYS A 68 -6.90 -5.31 -15.87
CA LYS A 68 -5.91 -6.39 -15.75
C LYS A 68 -4.63 -5.95 -15.07
N ASN A 69 -4.23 -4.69 -15.27
CA ASN A 69 -2.99 -4.13 -14.75
C ASN A 69 -3.24 -2.99 -13.76
N LEU A 70 -4.39 -3.04 -13.09
CA LEU A 70 -4.77 -2.08 -12.05
C LEU A 70 -4.37 -2.60 -10.68
N ARG A 71 -3.50 -1.87 -10.00
CA ARG A 71 -2.97 -2.20 -8.69
C ARG A 71 -3.30 -1.11 -7.69
N TYR A 72 -3.48 -1.49 -6.45
CA TYR A 72 -3.57 -0.54 -5.34
C TYR A 72 -2.56 -0.88 -4.27
N LEU A 73 -1.73 0.08 -3.87
CA LEU A 73 -0.75 -0.08 -2.81
C LEU A 73 -1.22 0.69 -1.57
N SER A 74 -1.55 -0.04 -0.51
CA SER A 74 -1.87 0.52 0.79
C SER A 74 -1.17 -0.28 1.89
N ARG A 75 -0.08 0.26 2.44
CA ARG A 75 0.74 -0.44 3.43
C ARG A 75 0.08 -0.39 4.80
N PHE A 76 0.02 -1.52 5.52
CA PHE A 76 -0.44 -1.53 6.90
C PHE A 76 0.69 -1.27 7.90
N GLU A 77 1.94 -1.28 7.47
CA GLU A 77 3.18 -0.97 8.20
C GLU A 77 3.49 -1.91 9.36
N THR A 78 2.53 -2.38 10.10
CA THR A 78 2.63 -3.40 11.16
C THR A 78 1.26 -3.94 11.53
N SER A 79 1.19 -5.22 11.83
CA SER A 79 -0.03 -5.87 12.37
C SER A 79 -0.22 -5.66 13.87
N ASN A 80 0.74 -5.03 14.55
CA ASN A 80 0.62 -4.68 15.96
C ASN A 80 -0.27 -3.44 16.11
N PRO A 81 -1.49 -3.53 16.73
CA PRO A 81 -2.41 -2.40 16.80
C PRO A 81 -1.83 -1.19 17.52
N LYS A 82 -1.04 -1.41 18.58
CA LYS A 82 -0.43 -0.32 19.35
C LYS A 82 0.61 0.44 18.53
N LEU A 83 1.47 -0.28 17.80
CA LEU A 83 2.45 0.35 16.91
C LEU A 83 1.76 1.02 15.73
N PHE A 84 0.70 0.42 15.19
CA PHE A 84 -0.10 1.03 14.12
C PHE A 84 -0.70 2.37 14.56
N GLU A 85 -1.31 2.43 15.75
CA GLU A 85 -1.83 3.68 16.32
C GLU A 85 -0.75 4.74 16.50
N LEU A 86 0.42 4.36 17.05
CA LEU A 86 1.55 5.28 17.21
C LEU A 86 2.04 5.86 15.87
N LEU A 87 2.13 5.02 14.83
CA LEU A 87 2.54 5.47 13.50
C LEU A 87 1.52 6.40 12.82
N HIS A 88 0.25 6.30 13.19
CA HIS A 88 -0.85 7.01 12.54
C HIS A 88 -1.55 8.03 13.46
N SER A 89 -0.97 8.34 14.62
CA SER A 89 -1.56 9.18 15.67
C SER A 89 -1.61 10.68 15.37
N ALA A 90 -1.45 11.09 14.11
CA ALA A 90 -1.57 12.50 13.76
C ALA A 90 -2.93 13.11 14.18
N PRO A 91 -2.98 14.34 14.70
CA PRO A 91 -4.22 15.00 15.07
C PRO A 91 -5.25 14.99 13.95
N GLY A 92 -6.48 14.62 14.26
CA GLY A 92 -7.58 14.51 13.27
C GLY A 92 -7.68 13.17 12.54
N ASN A 93 -6.82 12.20 12.84
CA ASN A 93 -6.73 10.94 12.13
C ASN A 93 -7.39 9.75 12.87
N HIS A 94 -8.39 10.01 13.72
CA HIS A 94 -9.08 9.00 14.55
C HIS A 94 -9.75 7.88 13.77
N GLU A 95 -9.91 8.05 12.47
CA GLU A 95 -10.50 7.01 11.61
C GLU A 95 -9.48 5.98 11.10
N LYS A 96 -8.18 6.22 11.23
CA LYS A 96 -7.14 5.27 10.81
C LYS A 96 -6.93 4.21 11.87
N ASN A 97 -7.42 3.02 11.63
CA ASN A 97 -7.16 1.83 12.43
C ASN A 97 -6.96 0.62 11.53
N LEU A 98 -6.37 -0.44 12.06
CA LEU A 98 -6.10 -1.66 11.30
C LEU A 98 -7.37 -2.31 10.75
N ALA A 99 -8.46 -2.30 11.48
CA ALA A 99 -9.72 -2.89 11.04
C ALA A 99 -10.24 -2.19 9.77
N ARG A 100 -10.18 -0.86 9.73
CA ARG A 100 -10.52 -0.06 8.53
C ARG A 100 -9.57 -0.37 7.38
N ARG A 101 -8.26 -0.48 7.63
CA ARG A 101 -7.27 -0.84 6.60
C ARG A 101 -7.62 -2.19 5.96
N PHE A 102 -7.93 -3.19 6.76
CA PHE A 102 -8.32 -4.52 6.25
C PHE A 102 -9.69 -4.50 5.56
N GLN A 103 -10.61 -3.64 5.99
CA GLN A 103 -11.87 -3.45 5.27
C GLN A 103 -11.63 -2.85 3.87
N CYS A 104 -10.71 -1.89 3.75
CA CYS A 104 -10.29 -1.35 2.44
C CYS A 104 -9.70 -2.43 1.54
N PHE A 105 -8.90 -3.36 2.07
CA PHE A 105 -8.37 -4.49 1.29
C PHE A 105 -9.48 -5.38 0.71
N LYS A 106 -10.55 -5.64 1.47
CA LYS A 106 -11.73 -6.35 0.94
C LYS A 106 -12.39 -5.58 -0.20
N TYR A 107 -12.61 -4.28 -0.02
CA TYR A 107 -13.18 -3.44 -1.07
C TYR A 107 -12.31 -3.43 -2.34
N LEU A 108 -11.00 -3.34 -2.20
CA LEU A 108 -10.08 -3.39 -3.33
C LEU A 108 -10.19 -4.71 -4.10
N ARG A 109 -10.26 -5.86 -3.40
CA ARG A 109 -10.48 -7.16 -4.03
C ARG A 109 -11.83 -7.24 -4.75
N GLU A 110 -12.91 -6.80 -4.10
CA GLU A 110 -14.25 -6.75 -4.70
C GLU A 110 -14.30 -5.87 -5.96
N CYS A 111 -13.53 -4.78 -6.00
CA CYS A 111 -13.42 -3.89 -7.16
C CYS A 111 -12.43 -4.39 -8.24
N GLY A 112 -11.78 -5.55 -8.04
CA GLY A 112 -10.91 -6.19 -9.03
C GLY A 112 -9.48 -5.67 -9.09
N TYR A 113 -8.99 -5.01 -8.02
CA TYR A 113 -7.60 -4.59 -7.93
C TYR A 113 -6.66 -5.75 -7.59
N GLN A 114 -5.47 -5.71 -8.17
CA GLN A 114 -4.33 -6.41 -7.61
C GLN A 114 -3.92 -5.69 -6.32
N LEU A 115 -3.92 -6.42 -5.19
CA LEU A 115 -3.68 -5.85 -3.88
C LEU A 115 -2.20 -5.80 -3.56
N GLY A 116 -1.66 -4.60 -3.39
CA GLY A 116 -0.34 -4.34 -2.84
C GLY A 116 -0.44 -3.85 -1.41
N THR A 117 0.38 -4.42 -0.53
CA THR A 117 0.52 -3.92 0.83
C THR A 117 1.98 -4.02 1.30
N GLY A 118 2.25 -3.74 2.55
CA GLY A 118 3.60 -3.82 3.06
C GLY A 118 3.75 -3.38 4.51
N VAL A 119 4.98 -3.53 5.00
CA VAL A 119 5.34 -3.22 6.37
C VAL A 119 6.65 -2.46 6.44
N MET A 120 6.83 -1.75 7.54
CA MET A 120 8.15 -1.26 7.96
C MET A 120 8.81 -2.27 8.90
N ILE A 121 10.12 -2.43 8.75
CA ILE A 121 10.94 -3.31 9.57
C ILE A 121 11.83 -2.48 10.47
N GLY A 122 11.85 -2.81 11.75
CA GLY A 122 12.68 -2.12 12.73
C GLY A 122 12.01 -0.89 13.35
N ILE A 123 10.68 -0.83 13.33
CA ILE A 123 9.94 0.16 14.10
C ILE A 123 10.33 0.00 15.59
N PRO A 124 10.66 1.08 16.31
CA PRO A 124 10.94 1.01 17.74
C PRO A 124 9.81 0.29 18.49
N GLY A 125 10.15 -0.70 19.31
CA GLY A 125 9.18 -1.55 20.01
C GLY A 125 8.60 -2.72 19.20
N GLN A 126 8.92 -2.85 17.91
CA GLN A 126 8.53 -3.99 17.10
C GLN A 126 9.28 -5.26 17.54
N THR A 127 8.57 -6.34 17.74
CA THR A 127 9.11 -7.64 18.13
C THR A 127 9.25 -8.59 16.93
N LEU A 128 9.96 -9.70 17.15
CA LEU A 128 10.04 -10.76 16.14
C LEU A 128 8.66 -11.40 15.89
N GLU A 129 7.86 -11.53 16.95
CA GLU A 129 6.48 -12.04 16.85
C GLU A 129 5.61 -11.13 15.98
N ASP A 130 5.77 -9.80 16.07
CA ASP A 130 5.08 -8.86 15.21
C ASP A 130 5.44 -9.11 13.74
N LEU A 131 6.73 -9.24 13.41
CA LEU A 131 7.19 -9.52 12.06
C LEU A 131 6.71 -10.89 11.54
N CYS A 132 6.72 -11.92 12.38
CA CYS A 132 6.17 -13.23 12.03
C CYS A 132 4.66 -13.15 11.74
N ARG A 133 3.92 -12.34 12.50
CA ARG A 133 2.49 -12.10 12.28
C ARG A 133 2.26 -11.32 10.99
N ASP A 134 3.06 -10.31 10.71
CA ASP A 134 3.02 -9.52 9.48
C ASP A 134 3.17 -10.42 8.24
N ILE A 135 4.17 -11.32 8.27
CA ILE A 135 4.44 -12.26 7.18
C ILE A 135 3.26 -13.23 6.95
N ARG A 136 2.72 -13.82 8.03
CA ARG A 136 1.55 -14.69 7.92
C ARG A 136 0.32 -13.95 7.40
N LEU A 137 0.20 -12.68 7.74
CA LEU A 137 -0.89 -11.83 7.27
C LEU A 137 -0.82 -11.58 5.76
N PHE A 138 0.36 -11.40 5.17
CA PHE A 138 0.50 -11.33 3.72
C PHE A 138 -0.08 -12.56 3.02
N GLN A 139 0.22 -13.75 3.54
CA GLN A 139 -0.30 -15.00 3.01
C GLN A 139 -1.82 -15.09 3.17
N SER A 140 -2.37 -14.74 4.34
CA SER A 140 -3.81 -14.80 4.60
C SER A 140 -4.63 -13.77 3.81
N LEU A 141 -4.02 -12.65 3.42
CA LEU A 141 -4.62 -11.60 2.59
C LEU A 141 -4.49 -11.89 1.09
N ASP A 142 -3.76 -12.94 0.72
CA ASP A 142 -3.50 -13.32 -0.66
C ASP A 142 -3.03 -12.11 -1.50
N VAL A 143 -1.98 -11.43 -1.03
CA VAL A 143 -1.51 -10.17 -1.63
C VAL A 143 -0.73 -10.43 -2.92
N ASP A 144 -0.93 -9.56 -3.92
CA ASP A 144 -0.24 -9.66 -5.22
C ASP A 144 1.12 -8.95 -5.21
N MET A 145 1.32 -8.01 -4.28
CA MET A 145 2.55 -7.22 -4.19
C MET A 145 2.88 -6.90 -2.75
N ILE A 146 4.12 -7.12 -2.35
CA ILE A 146 4.63 -6.82 -1.01
C ILE A 146 5.72 -5.75 -1.12
N GLY A 147 5.49 -4.62 -0.42
CA GLY A 147 6.48 -3.56 -0.26
C GLY A 147 7.04 -3.56 1.16
N MET A 148 8.35 -3.64 1.29
CA MET A 148 9.01 -3.59 2.60
C MET A 148 10.22 -2.68 2.57
N GLY A 149 10.44 -2.03 3.71
CA GLY A 149 11.60 -1.19 3.89
C GLY A 149 11.96 -1.02 5.36
N PRO A 150 13.20 -0.62 5.66
CA PRO A 150 13.59 -0.31 7.01
C PRO A 150 12.87 0.96 7.50
N TYR A 151 12.54 0.97 8.79
CA TYR A 151 12.20 2.21 9.45
C TYR A 151 13.45 3.11 9.52
N LEU A 152 13.33 4.31 8.98
CA LEU A 152 14.38 5.33 9.06
C LEU A 152 13.83 6.51 9.87
N LYS A 153 14.52 6.84 10.95
CA LYS A 153 14.14 8.00 11.77
C LYS A 153 14.31 9.29 10.95
N SER A 154 13.23 10.04 10.78
CA SER A 154 13.25 11.36 10.17
C SER A 154 13.36 12.44 11.25
N GLU A 155 14.15 13.48 11.01
CA GLU A 155 14.32 14.60 11.95
C GLU A 155 13.03 15.41 12.22
N GLY A 156 12.05 15.30 11.35
CA GLY A 156 10.74 15.98 11.47
C GLY A 156 9.59 15.10 11.96
N ALA A 157 9.84 13.83 12.23
CA ALA A 157 8.78 12.94 12.71
C ALA A 157 8.68 12.99 14.24
N ASP A 158 7.49 13.27 14.76
CA ASP A 158 7.18 13.29 16.21
C ASP A 158 7.18 11.88 16.86
N LEU A 159 7.84 10.93 16.25
CA LEU A 159 8.03 9.58 16.78
C LEU A 159 9.12 9.50 17.86
N LYS A 160 9.38 10.59 18.54
CA LYS A 160 10.39 10.69 19.62
C LYS A 160 10.11 9.71 20.77
N GLU A 161 8.85 9.35 20.96
CA GLU A 161 8.42 8.43 22.03
C GLU A 161 8.66 6.95 21.68
N LEU A 162 8.98 6.61 20.44
CA LEU A 162 9.13 5.22 20.00
C LEU A 162 10.46 4.54 20.37
N GLY A 163 11.42 5.27 20.96
CA GLY A 163 12.68 4.68 21.44
C GLY A 163 13.70 4.39 20.34
N GLN A 164 14.58 3.40 20.56
CA GLN A 164 15.66 3.04 19.63
C GLN A 164 15.18 2.11 18.52
N MET A 165 15.77 2.26 17.34
CA MET A 165 15.53 1.33 16.21
C MET A 165 15.88 -0.10 16.59
N ALA A 166 15.11 -1.06 16.03
CA ALA A 166 15.41 -2.46 16.17
C ALA A 166 16.82 -2.80 15.60
N PRO A 167 17.52 -3.78 16.18
CA PRO A 167 18.85 -4.18 15.72
C PRO A 167 18.84 -4.67 14.25
N LYS A 168 19.92 -4.38 13.50
CA LYS A 168 20.11 -4.85 12.11
C LYS A 168 19.82 -6.34 11.87
N PRO A 169 20.10 -7.29 12.80
CA PRO A 169 19.76 -8.70 12.62
C PRO A 169 18.29 -9.00 12.40
N LEU A 170 17.38 -8.21 12.99
CA LEU A 170 15.93 -8.36 12.78
C LEU A 170 15.51 -8.04 11.34
N MET A 171 16.11 -7.01 10.76
CA MET A 171 15.88 -6.66 9.35
C MET A 171 16.33 -7.79 8.42
N GLN A 172 17.50 -8.35 8.65
CA GLN A 172 18.02 -9.45 7.84
C GLN A 172 17.17 -10.70 7.96
N LEU A 173 16.69 -11.01 9.15
CA LEU A 173 15.81 -12.16 9.38
C LEU A 173 14.49 -12.01 8.64
N ALA A 174 13.84 -10.84 8.71
CA ALA A 174 12.60 -10.58 8.00
C ALA A 174 12.75 -10.68 6.48
N LEU A 175 13.85 -10.15 5.92
CA LEU A 175 14.18 -10.28 4.51
C LEU A 175 14.41 -11.75 4.11
N ASN A 176 15.12 -12.53 4.93
CA ASN A 176 15.34 -13.94 4.70
C ASN A 176 14.05 -14.76 4.74
N CYS A 177 13.14 -14.47 5.69
CA CYS A 177 11.83 -15.13 5.78
C CYS A 177 10.98 -14.86 4.54
N LEU A 178 10.98 -13.62 4.04
CA LEU A 178 10.25 -13.28 2.82
C LEU A 178 10.84 -13.90 1.57
N TYR A 179 12.16 -13.93 1.48
CA TYR A 179 12.82 -14.64 0.39
C TYR A 179 12.47 -16.12 0.40
N ALA A 180 12.42 -16.75 1.56
CA ALA A 180 11.99 -18.13 1.70
C ALA A 180 10.52 -18.35 1.28
N LEU A 181 9.61 -17.43 1.68
CA LEU A 181 8.21 -17.48 1.30
C LEU A 181 8.00 -17.26 -0.21
N SER A 182 8.74 -16.34 -0.82
CA SER A 182 8.64 -16.07 -2.26
C SER A 182 9.08 -17.24 -3.15
N ARG A 183 9.83 -18.20 -2.61
CA ARG A 183 10.28 -19.41 -3.31
C ARG A 183 9.40 -20.63 -3.07
N GLY A 184 8.51 -20.57 -2.11
CA GLY A 184 7.60 -21.66 -1.75
C GLY A 184 6.14 -21.43 -2.14
N MET A 185 5.87 -20.30 -2.81
CA MET A 185 4.54 -19.97 -3.38
C MET A 185 4.52 -20.25 -4.88
#